data_d99d9ecb5e640b4ac3cd34c1b7c774fa
#
_entry.id   d99d9ecb5e640b4ac3cd34c1b7c774fa
#
_cell.length_a   1.000
_cell.length_b   1.000
_cell.length_c   1.000
_cell.angle_alpha   90.00
_cell.angle_beta   90.00
_cell.angle_gamma   90.00
#
_symmetry.space_group_name_H-M   'P 1'
#
loop_
_entity.id
_entity.type
_entity.pdbx_description
1 polymer ?
#
loop_
_entity_poly.entity_id
_entity_poly.type
_entity_poly.pdbx_seq_one_letter_code
_entity_poly.pdbx_strand_id
1 'polypeptide(L)'
;LGQCPDSINAALICRGEKMSIAIMAGVLEARGHNVTVIDPVEKLLAVGHYLESTVDIAESTRRIAASRIPADHMVLMAGFTAGNEKGELVVLGRNGSDYSAAVLAACLRADCCEIWTDVDGVYTCDPRQVPDARLLKSMSYQEAMELSYFGAKVLHPRTITPIAQFQIPCLIKNTGNPQAPGT
;
A
#
# COMPACT_ATOMS: atom_id res chain seq x y z
N LEU A 1 20.86 -17.53 22.89
CA LEU A 1 20.69 -16.48 21.89
C LEU A 1 19.58 -15.55 22.37
N GLY A 2 19.91 -14.26 22.63
CA GLY A 2 18.91 -13.27 23.08
C GLY A 2 17.88 -12.98 21.98
N GLN A 3 16.67 -12.56 22.37
CA GLN A 3 15.65 -12.13 21.43
C GLN A 3 16.06 -10.77 20.83
N CYS A 4 15.91 -10.63 19.51
CA CYS A 4 16.12 -9.35 18.83
C CYS A 4 14.96 -8.42 19.19
N PRO A 5 15.22 -7.18 19.65
CA PRO A 5 14.16 -6.20 19.89
C PRO A 5 13.32 -5.93 18.63
N ASP A 6 12.02 -5.72 18.79
CA ASP A 6 11.10 -5.50 17.66
C ASP A 6 11.44 -4.25 16.84
N SER A 7 12.01 -3.21 17.47
CA SER A 7 12.51 -2.04 16.74
C SER A 7 13.65 -2.38 15.77
N ILE A 8 14.55 -3.29 16.17
CA ILE A 8 15.64 -3.77 15.29
C ILE A 8 15.06 -4.67 14.21
N ASN A 9 14.12 -5.57 14.56
CA ASN A 9 13.42 -6.41 13.58
C ASN A 9 12.74 -5.55 12.52
N ALA A 10 11.96 -4.54 12.91
CA ALA A 10 11.31 -3.60 11.99
C ALA A 10 12.34 -2.93 11.07
N ALA A 11 13.45 -2.44 11.62
CA ALA A 11 14.52 -1.80 10.85
C ALA A 11 15.21 -2.75 9.85
N LEU A 12 15.30 -4.04 10.17
CA LEU A 12 15.91 -5.04 9.28
C LEU A 12 14.98 -5.43 8.14
N ILE A 13 13.72 -5.79 8.46
CA ILE A 13 12.78 -6.30 7.45
C ILE A 13 12.36 -5.26 6.41
N CYS A 14 12.41 -3.96 6.73
CA CYS A 14 12.09 -2.90 5.78
C CYS A 14 13.25 -2.51 4.84
N ARG A 15 14.43 -3.14 4.96
CA ARG A 15 15.57 -2.81 4.10
C ARG A 15 15.30 -3.07 2.62
N GLY A 16 14.58 -4.16 2.31
CA GLY A 16 14.18 -4.48 0.94
C GLY A 16 13.34 -3.38 0.31
N GLU A 17 12.37 -2.84 1.03
CA GLU A 17 11.52 -1.74 0.56
C GLU A 17 12.34 -0.47 0.27
N LYS A 18 13.25 -0.11 1.16
CA LYS A 18 14.13 1.06 0.96
C LYS A 18 15.04 0.89 -0.26
N MET A 19 15.59 -0.30 -0.45
CA MET A 19 16.43 -0.60 -1.63
C MET A 19 15.60 -0.57 -2.92
N SER A 20 14.41 -1.15 -2.91
CA SER A 20 13.49 -1.15 -4.05
C SER A 20 13.13 0.28 -4.49
N ILE A 21 12.79 1.16 -3.56
CA ILE A 21 12.48 2.56 -3.86
C ILE A 21 13.70 3.31 -4.42
N ALA A 22 14.89 3.09 -3.89
CA ALA A 22 16.10 3.73 -4.40
C ALA A 22 16.40 3.30 -5.85
N ILE A 23 16.24 2.01 -6.17
CA ILE A 23 16.41 1.48 -7.52
C ILE A 23 15.33 2.06 -8.45
N MET A 24 14.08 2.07 -8.02
CA MET A 24 12.97 2.60 -8.82
C MET A 24 13.14 4.08 -9.12
N ALA A 25 13.56 4.89 -8.14
CA ALA A 25 13.86 6.30 -8.34
C ALA A 25 14.92 6.49 -9.42
N GLY A 26 16.06 5.80 -9.31
CA GLY A 26 17.12 5.87 -10.31
C GLY A 26 16.68 5.42 -11.72
N VAL A 27 15.84 4.40 -11.82
CA VAL A 27 15.28 3.95 -13.11
C VAL A 27 14.37 5.00 -13.73
N LEU A 28 13.50 5.64 -12.95
CA LEU A 28 12.59 6.66 -13.43
C LEU A 28 13.34 7.94 -13.84
N GLU A 29 14.31 8.38 -13.05
CA GLU A 29 15.16 9.52 -13.37
C GLU A 29 15.98 9.28 -14.64
N ALA A 30 16.53 8.06 -14.82
CA ALA A 30 17.24 7.68 -16.04
C ALA A 30 16.33 7.67 -17.28
N ARG A 31 15.00 7.55 -17.09
CA ARG A 31 13.98 7.66 -18.14
C ARG A 31 13.46 9.09 -18.34
N GLY A 32 14.02 10.07 -17.65
CA GLY A 32 13.67 11.47 -17.79
C GLY A 32 12.47 11.94 -16.96
N HIS A 33 12.03 11.15 -15.96
CA HIS A 33 10.97 11.57 -15.07
C HIS A 33 11.52 12.35 -13.88
N ASN A 34 10.80 13.40 -13.48
CA ASN A 34 11.07 14.08 -12.22
C ASN A 34 10.52 13.25 -11.07
N VAL A 35 11.35 12.91 -10.10
CA VAL A 35 11.00 12.03 -8.99
C VAL A 35 11.21 12.72 -7.65
N THR A 36 10.28 12.57 -6.74
CA THR A 36 10.43 12.92 -5.33
C THR A 36 10.24 11.68 -4.48
N VAL A 37 11.27 11.30 -3.75
CA VAL A 37 11.15 10.22 -2.75
C VAL A 37 10.78 10.83 -1.41
N ILE A 38 9.67 10.37 -0.82
CA ILE A 38 9.25 10.77 0.52
C ILE A 38 9.51 9.64 1.52
N ASP A 39 10.00 9.99 2.71
CA ASP A 39 10.23 9.01 3.78
C ASP A 39 8.91 8.74 4.53
N PRO A 40 8.39 7.49 4.50
CA PRO A 40 7.19 7.13 5.24
C PRO A 40 7.33 7.31 6.76
N VAL A 41 8.54 7.23 7.31
CA VAL A 41 8.78 7.45 8.75
C VAL A 41 8.44 8.89 9.16
N GLU A 42 8.70 9.85 8.28
CA GLU A 42 8.37 11.26 8.52
C GLU A 42 6.91 11.59 8.17
N LYS A 43 6.36 10.93 7.16
CA LYS A 43 5.07 11.32 6.55
C LYS A 43 3.87 10.55 7.08
N LEU A 44 4.04 9.28 7.42
CA LEU A 44 2.97 8.44 7.97
C LEU A 44 3.16 8.27 9.48
N LEU A 45 2.29 8.88 10.28
CA LEU A 45 2.25 8.59 11.71
C LEU A 45 1.48 7.30 11.94
N ALA A 46 2.09 6.34 12.61
CA ALA A 46 1.44 5.09 12.98
C ALA A 46 1.47 4.86 14.48
N VAL A 47 0.41 4.22 14.98
CA VAL A 47 0.22 3.86 16.38
C VAL A 47 0.11 2.34 16.48
N GLY A 48 0.71 1.76 17.52
CA GLY A 48 0.71 0.31 17.76
C GLY A 48 2.09 -0.24 18.05
N HIS A 49 2.26 -1.54 17.78
CA HIS A 49 3.53 -2.24 17.98
C HIS A 49 4.46 -2.06 16.77
N TYR A 50 5.78 -2.17 17.01
CA TYR A 50 6.80 -2.00 15.94
C TYR A 50 6.56 -2.88 14.71
N LEU A 51 6.02 -4.09 14.90
CA LEU A 51 5.81 -5.05 13.82
C LEU A 51 4.38 -5.06 13.26
N GLU A 52 3.45 -4.33 13.90
CA GLU A 52 2.06 -4.22 13.47
C GLU A 52 1.46 -2.90 13.98
N SER A 53 1.45 -1.90 13.13
CA SER A 53 0.96 -0.56 13.44
C SER A 53 -0.17 -0.13 12.52
N THR A 54 -0.99 0.79 12.98
CA THR A 54 -2.09 1.40 12.21
C THR A 54 -1.81 2.88 12.02
N VAL A 55 -2.01 3.38 10.80
CA VAL A 55 -1.71 4.78 10.46
C VAL A 55 -2.83 5.71 10.93
N ASP A 56 -2.46 6.81 11.56
CA ASP A 56 -3.31 7.97 11.79
C ASP A 56 -3.40 8.77 10.47
N ILE A 57 -4.53 8.61 9.76
CA ILE A 57 -4.75 9.25 8.45
C ILE A 57 -4.81 10.78 8.59
N ALA A 58 -5.42 11.30 9.66
CA ALA A 58 -5.59 12.74 9.82
C ALA A 58 -4.24 13.44 10.02
N GLU A 59 -3.40 12.91 10.91
CA GLU A 59 -2.06 13.45 11.13
C GLU A 59 -1.16 13.24 9.90
N SER A 60 -1.21 12.06 9.28
CA SER A 60 -0.43 11.77 8.07
C SER A 60 -0.82 12.70 6.92
N THR A 61 -2.11 13.01 6.74
CA THR A 61 -2.59 14.00 5.77
C THR A 61 -1.94 15.36 6.01
N ARG A 62 -1.88 15.83 7.27
CA ARG A 62 -1.24 17.11 7.60
C ARG A 62 0.26 17.11 7.27
N ARG A 63 0.97 16.02 7.59
CA ARG A 63 2.40 15.88 7.31
C ARG A 63 2.71 15.82 5.81
N ILE A 64 1.87 15.14 5.04
CA ILE A 64 2.00 15.06 3.57
C ILE A 64 1.70 16.41 2.95
N ALA A 65 0.62 17.09 3.36
CA ALA A 65 0.25 18.41 2.86
C ALA A 65 1.33 19.49 3.13
N ALA A 66 2.07 19.35 4.23
CA ALA A 66 3.21 20.21 4.54
C ALA A 66 4.42 19.98 3.60
N SER A 67 4.44 18.88 2.85
CA SER A 67 5.48 18.60 1.87
C SER A 67 5.21 19.40 0.60
N ARG A 68 6.14 20.27 0.23
CA ARG A 68 6.04 21.04 -1.01
C ARG A 68 6.54 20.21 -2.19
N ILE A 69 5.71 19.25 -2.62
CA ILE A 69 6.04 18.39 -3.77
C ILE A 69 5.61 19.13 -5.04
N PRO A 70 6.50 19.31 -6.03
CA PRO A 70 6.12 19.89 -7.32
C PRO A 70 5.07 19.03 -8.03
N ALA A 71 4.11 19.67 -8.71
CA ALA A 71 2.98 18.98 -9.33
C ALA A 71 3.38 18.07 -10.53
N ASP A 72 4.54 18.34 -11.13
CA ASP A 72 5.10 17.55 -12.24
C ASP A 72 6.00 16.40 -11.80
N HIS A 73 6.13 16.16 -10.49
CA HIS A 73 6.95 15.09 -9.95
C HIS A 73 6.14 13.82 -9.71
N MET A 74 6.74 12.68 -10.06
CA MET A 74 6.31 11.37 -9.55
C MET A 74 6.76 11.23 -8.10
N VAL A 75 5.83 10.89 -7.23
CA VAL A 75 6.14 10.66 -5.81
C VAL A 75 6.35 9.18 -5.55
N LEU A 76 7.49 8.83 -4.99
CA LEU A 76 7.78 7.47 -4.53
C LEU A 76 7.83 7.43 -3.01
N MET A 77 7.23 6.40 -2.44
CA MET A 77 7.26 6.12 -1.01
C MET A 77 7.44 4.62 -0.80
N ALA A 78 8.34 4.24 0.11
CA ALA A 78 8.46 2.85 0.50
C ALA A 78 7.16 2.36 1.15
N GLY A 79 6.59 1.28 0.65
CA GLY A 79 5.42 0.64 1.25
C GLY A 79 5.73 -0.04 2.57
N PHE A 80 4.71 -0.60 3.25
CA PHE A 80 4.86 -1.43 4.44
C PHE A 80 5.39 -0.73 5.69
N THR A 81 5.89 0.50 5.61
CA THR A 81 6.58 1.22 6.67
C THR A 81 5.90 2.52 7.06
N ALA A 82 6.10 2.97 8.29
CA ALA A 82 5.66 4.25 8.83
C ALA A 82 6.57 4.69 9.99
N GLY A 83 6.33 5.85 10.57
CA GLY A 83 6.96 6.31 11.81
C GLY A 83 6.00 6.28 12.98
N ASN A 84 6.51 6.01 14.19
CA ASN A 84 5.76 6.20 15.42
C ASN A 84 5.90 7.65 15.95
N GLU A 85 5.26 7.96 17.08
CA GLU A 85 5.33 9.28 17.72
C GLU A 85 6.75 9.69 18.13
N LYS A 86 7.65 8.74 18.31
CA LYS A 86 9.06 8.98 18.63
C LYS A 86 9.94 9.20 17.40
N GLY A 87 9.37 9.12 16.20
CA GLY A 87 10.11 9.15 14.93
C GLY A 87 10.88 7.86 14.63
N GLU A 88 10.54 6.76 15.31
CA GLU A 88 11.16 5.47 15.07
C GLU A 88 10.38 4.71 13.99
N LEU A 89 11.10 3.93 13.19
CA LEU A 89 10.51 3.11 12.13
C LEU A 89 9.66 1.98 12.72
N VAL A 90 8.45 1.85 12.21
CA VAL A 90 7.52 0.75 12.48
C VAL A 90 7.04 0.15 11.16
N VAL A 91 6.56 -1.09 11.20
CA VAL A 91 5.97 -1.75 10.03
C VAL A 91 4.46 -1.94 10.21
N LEU A 92 3.76 -1.98 9.09
CA LEU A 92 2.31 -1.98 9.05
C LEU A 92 1.70 -3.40 9.07
N GLY A 93 2.54 -4.41 9.27
CA GLY A 93 2.09 -5.79 9.38
C GLY A 93 1.69 -6.42 8.04
N ARG A 94 0.82 -7.43 8.07
CA ARG A 94 0.38 -8.17 6.88
C ARG A 94 -0.30 -7.25 5.87
N ASN A 95 -0.01 -7.46 4.58
CA ASN A 95 -0.50 -6.63 3.47
C ASN A 95 -0.17 -5.14 3.65
N GLY A 96 0.92 -4.84 4.36
CA GLY A 96 1.31 -3.48 4.72
C GLY A 96 1.62 -2.59 3.52
N SER A 97 2.09 -3.14 2.39
CA SER A 97 2.33 -2.36 1.16
C SER A 97 1.03 -1.87 0.54
N ASP A 98 0.03 -2.75 0.38
CA ASP A 98 -1.29 -2.37 -0.12
C ASP A 98 -1.99 -1.41 0.85
N TYR A 99 -1.85 -1.68 2.16
CA TYR A 99 -2.39 -0.78 3.18
C TYR A 99 -1.75 0.61 3.12
N SER A 100 -0.44 0.71 2.97
CA SER A 100 0.24 2.01 2.85
C SER A 100 -0.15 2.75 1.56
N ALA A 101 -0.38 2.04 0.45
CA ALA A 101 -0.90 2.62 -0.79
C ALA A 101 -2.31 3.20 -0.60
N ALA A 102 -3.20 2.44 0.05
CA ALA A 102 -4.57 2.88 0.36
C ALA A 102 -4.58 4.09 1.31
N VAL A 103 -3.72 4.09 2.34
CA VAL A 103 -3.54 5.23 3.23
C VAL A 103 -3.03 6.46 2.49
N LEU A 104 -2.01 6.30 1.63
CA LEU A 104 -1.48 7.40 0.83
C LEU A 104 -2.54 7.98 -0.10
N ALA A 105 -3.31 7.12 -0.78
CA ALA A 105 -4.44 7.53 -1.61
C ALA A 105 -5.46 8.34 -0.80
N ALA A 106 -5.80 7.88 0.40
CA ALA A 106 -6.70 8.59 1.31
C ALA A 106 -6.15 9.96 1.74
N CYS A 107 -4.87 10.03 2.13
CA CYS A 107 -4.20 11.27 2.53
C CYS A 107 -4.14 12.31 1.40
N LEU A 108 -3.92 11.85 0.17
CA LEU A 108 -3.84 12.70 -1.02
C LEU A 108 -5.20 13.02 -1.65
N ARG A 109 -6.28 12.39 -1.18
CA ARG A 109 -7.60 12.46 -1.85
C ARG A 109 -7.48 12.08 -3.33
N ALA A 110 -6.77 10.99 -3.60
CA ALA A 110 -6.50 10.52 -4.96
C ALA A 110 -7.79 10.19 -5.72
N ASP A 111 -7.78 10.38 -7.02
CA ASP A 111 -8.90 10.03 -7.90
C ASP A 111 -9.07 8.51 -8.03
N CYS A 112 -8.00 7.75 -7.85
CA CYS A 112 -7.98 6.30 -7.92
C CYS A 112 -6.80 5.73 -7.11
N CYS A 113 -6.97 4.50 -6.59
CA CYS A 113 -5.90 3.69 -6.02
C CYS A 113 -5.71 2.45 -6.90
N GLU A 114 -4.57 2.27 -7.51
CA GLU A 114 -4.25 1.06 -8.26
C GLU A 114 -3.34 0.14 -7.46
N ILE A 115 -3.74 -1.13 -7.33
CA ILE A 115 -2.92 -2.19 -6.70
C ILE A 115 -2.48 -3.16 -7.78
N TRP A 116 -1.20 -3.14 -8.07
CA TRP A 116 -0.58 -4.01 -9.04
C TRP A 116 -0.02 -5.27 -8.36
N THR A 117 -0.50 -6.43 -8.79
CA THR A 117 -0.20 -7.74 -8.18
C THR A 117 0.06 -8.80 -9.25
N ASP A 118 0.05 -10.08 -8.88
CA ASP A 118 0.29 -11.23 -9.76
C ASP A 118 -0.99 -11.91 -10.27
N VAL A 119 -2.17 -11.32 -10.01
CA VAL A 119 -3.47 -11.82 -10.47
C VAL A 119 -4.22 -10.76 -11.26
N ASP A 120 -5.07 -11.19 -12.20
CA ASP A 120 -5.79 -10.28 -13.12
C ASP A 120 -6.89 -9.45 -12.43
N GLY A 121 -7.16 -9.70 -11.16
CA GLY A 121 -8.20 -9.04 -10.37
C GLY A 121 -8.80 -10.02 -9.37
N VAL A 122 -10.00 -9.72 -8.90
CA VAL A 122 -10.74 -10.57 -7.95
C VAL A 122 -11.62 -11.55 -8.70
N TYR A 123 -11.50 -12.83 -8.35
CA TYR A 123 -12.31 -13.90 -8.94
C TYR A 123 -13.41 -14.34 -7.99
N THR A 124 -14.46 -14.96 -8.54
CA THR A 124 -15.55 -15.56 -7.75
C THR A 124 -15.08 -16.65 -6.78
N CYS A 125 -13.97 -17.31 -7.09
CA CYS A 125 -13.24 -18.29 -6.26
C CYS A 125 -11.81 -18.44 -6.79
N ASP A 126 -10.94 -19.20 -6.12
CA ASP A 126 -9.56 -19.42 -6.58
C ASP A 126 -9.55 -20.19 -7.93
N PRO A 127 -9.12 -19.57 -9.05
CA PRO A 127 -9.14 -20.21 -10.38
C PRO A 127 -8.21 -21.42 -10.47
N ARG A 128 -7.24 -21.55 -9.54
CA ARG A 128 -6.36 -22.72 -9.47
C ARG A 128 -7.07 -23.94 -8.89
N GLN A 129 -8.15 -23.74 -8.16
CA GLN A 129 -8.94 -24.80 -7.54
C GLN A 129 -10.26 -25.04 -8.29
N VAL A 130 -10.85 -24.00 -8.86
CA VAL A 130 -12.12 -24.04 -9.55
C VAL A 130 -11.96 -23.48 -10.97
N PRO A 131 -11.93 -24.36 -11.99
CA PRO A 131 -11.70 -23.94 -13.39
C PRO A 131 -12.75 -22.95 -13.92
N ASP A 132 -13.98 -22.99 -13.39
CA ASP A 132 -15.09 -22.11 -13.78
C ASP A 132 -15.08 -20.77 -13.03
N ALA A 133 -14.02 -20.46 -12.27
CA ALA A 133 -13.88 -19.18 -11.60
C ALA A 133 -13.89 -18.02 -12.60
N ARG A 134 -14.68 -16.99 -12.32
CA ARG A 134 -14.86 -15.84 -13.21
C ARG A 134 -14.27 -14.59 -12.57
N LEU A 135 -13.57 -13.80 -13.40
CA LEU A 135 -13.09 -12.48 -13.00
C LEU A 135 -14.31 -11.56 -12.77
N LEU A 136 -14.36 -10.93 -11.61
CA LEU A 136 -15.37 -9.93 -11.28
C LEU A 136 -14.97 -8.60 -11.95
N LYS A 137 -15.91 -7.99 -12.66
CA LYS A 137 -15.66 -6.71 -13.34
C LYS A 137 -15.61 -5.53 -12.37
N SER A 138 -16.41 -5.61 -11.31
CA SER A 138 -16.50 -4.62 -10.24
C SER A 138 -17.19 -5.22 -9.03
N MET A 139 -16.96 -4.63 -7.88
CA MET A 139 -17.64 -4.94 -6.62
C MET A 139 -17.69 -3.70 -5.74
N SER A 140 -18.64 -3.66 -4.82
CA SER A 140 -18.69 -2.66 -3.77
C SER A 140 -17.62 -2.91 -2.70
N TYR A 141 -17.28 -1.87 -1.92
CA TYR A 141 -16.39 -2.04 -0.78
C TYR A 141 -16.93 -3.02 0.27
N GLN A 142 -18.25 -3.08 0.42
CA GLN A 142 -18.88 -4.02 1.33
C GLN A 142 -18.66 -5.46 0.87
N GLU A 143 -18.89 -5.76 -0.40
CA GLU A 143 -18.63 -7.09 -0.97
C GLU A 143 -17.16 -7.46 -0.88
N ALA A 144 -16.23 -6.51 -1.18
CA ALA A 144 -14.79 -6.72 -1.05
C ALA A 144 -14.39 -7.02 0.40
N MET A 145 -15.00 -6.34 1.37
CA MET A 145 -14.77 -6.58 2.80
C MET A 145 -15.22 -7.99 3.19
N GLU A 146 -16.44 -8.39 2.80
CA GLU A 146 -16.98 -9.72 3.07
C GLU A 146 -16.11 -10.82 2.45
N LEU A 147 -15.75 -10.69 1.16
CA LEU A 147 -14.87 -11.64 0.48
C LEU A 147 -13.52 -11.78 1.18
N SER A 148 -12.95 -10.68 1.68
CA SER A 148 -11.67 -10.69 2.37
C SER A 148 -11.73 -11.41 3.73
N TYR A 149 -12.85 -11.34 4.43
CA TYR A 149 -13.10 -12.10 5.67
C TYR A 149 -13.24 -13.59 5.41
N PHE A 150 -13.86 -13.98 4.29
CA PHE A 150 -14.08 -15.38 3.92
C PHE A 150 -12.93 -16.02 3.14
N GLY A 151 -11.76 -15.38 3.09
CA GLY A 151 -10.51 -15.97 2.62
C GLY A 151 -10.07 -15.62 1.21
N ALA A 152 -10.70 -14.66 0.55
CA ALA A 152 -10.15 -14.07 -0.66
C ALA A 152 -8.83 -13.36 -0.34
N LYS A 153 -7.73 -13.82 -0.97
CA LYS A 153 -6.37 -13.35 -0.62
C LYS A 153 -5.94 -12.08 -1.36
N VAL A 154 -6.78 -11.54 -2.24
CA VAL A 154 -6.41 -10.44 -3.14
C VAL A 154 -6.39 -9.10 -2.41
N LEU A 155 -7.34 -8.85 -1.51
CA LEU A 155 -7.38 -7.64 -0.69
C LEU A 155 -7.54 -8.01 0.79
N HIS A 156 -6.90 -7.25 1.65
CA HIS A 156 -7.07 -7.37 3.10
C HIS A 156 -8.04 -6.29 3.62
N PRO A 157 -8.88 -6.55 4.65
CA PRO A 157 -9.80 -5.56 5.21
C PRO A 157 -9.14 -4.23 5.56
N ARG A 158 -7.90 -4.27 6.07
CA ARG A 158 -7.14 -3.06 6.40
C ARG A 158 -6.85 -2.17 5.19
N THR A 159 -6.66 -2.76 4.01
CA THR A 159 -6.45 -2.01 2.75
C THR A 159 -7.75 -1.34 2.30
N ILE A 160 -8.87 -2.02 2.45
CA ILE A 160 -10.18 -1.52 2.00
C ILE A 160 -10.64 -0.32 2.84
N THR A 161 -10.42 -0.35 4.15
CA THR A 161 -10.94 0.67 5.08
C THR A 161 -10.57 2.10 4.71
N PRO A 162 -9.29 2.47 4.43
CA PRO A 162 -8.91 3.85 4.09
C PRO A 162 -9.57 4.34 2.80
N ILE A 163 -9.56 3.52 1.74
CA ILE A 163 -10.13 3.92 0.45
C ILE A 163 -11.65 3.98 0.48
N ALA A 164 -12.32 3.08 1.20
CA ALA A 164 -13.76 3.08 1.39
C ALA A 164 -14.24 4.34 2.15
N GLN A 165 -13.52 4.75 3.19
CA GLN A 165 -13.85 5.93 3.99
C GLN A 165 -13.92 7.21 3.14
N PHE A 166 -13.09 7.32 2.12
CA PHE A 166 -13.03 8.47 1.23
C PHE A 166 -13.63 8.21 -0.16
N GLN A 167 -14.27 7.05 -0.35
CA GLN A 167 -14.90 6.64 -1.59
C GLN A 167 -13.95 6.69 -2.81
N ILE A 168 -12.68 6.35 -2.61
CA ILE A 168 -11.66 6.35 -3.64
C ILE A 168 -11.76 5.06 -4.43
N PRO A 169 -12.04 5.08 -5.74
CA PRO A 169 -12.04 3.87 -6.56
C PRO A 169 -10.71 3.11 -6.44
N CYS A 170 -10.80 1.78 -6.31
CA CYS A 170 -9.62 0.93 -6.27
C CYS A 170 -9.64 -0.05 -7.45
N LEU A 171 -8.54 -0.13 -8.17
CA LEU A 171 -8.39 -1.02 -9.32
C LEU A 171 -7.30 -2.04 -9.02
N ILE A 172 -7.63 -3.32 -9.12
CA ILE A 172 -6.68 -4.44 -8.98
C ILE A 172 -6.21 -4.84 -10.37
N LYS A 173 -4.90 -4.78 -10.60
CA LYS A 173 -4.26 -5.03 -11.90
C LYS A 173 -3.15 -6.08 -11.80
N ASN A 174 -2.92 -6.80 -12.90
CA ASN A 174 -1.84 -7.77 -13.00
C ASN A 174 -0.60 -7.17 -13.65
N THR A 175 0.52 -7.17 -12.93
CA THR A 175 1.81 -6.72 -13.46
C THR A 175 2.30 -7.57 -14.63
N GLY A 176 2.01 -8.88 -14.60
CA GLY A 176 2.35 -9.83 -15.69
C GLY A 176 1.37 -9.78 -16.87
N ASN A 177 0.19 -9.18 -16.70
CA ASN A 177 -0.85 -9.04 -17.74
C ASN A 177 -1.51 -7.65 -17.68
N PRO A 178 -0.78 -6.56 -18.00
CA PRO A 178 -1.28 -5.20 -17.83
C PRO A 178 -2.46 -4.85 -18.76
N GLN A 179 -2.74 -5.67 -19.76
CA GLN A 179 -3.88 -5.51 -20.68
C GLN A 179 -5.17 -6.11 -20.10
N ALA A 180 -5.11 -6.94 -19.05
CA ALA A 180 -6.30 -7.41 -18.37
C ALA A 180 -7.10 -6.23 -17.81
N PRO A 181 -8.45 -6.31 -17.85
CA PRO A 181 -9.28 -5.20 -17.39
C PRO A 181 -9.09 -4.88 -15.90
N GLY A 182 -8.77 -5.88 -15.09
CA GLY A 182 -8.74 -5.75 -13.64
C GLY A 182 -10.13 -5.91 -13.01
N THR A 183 -10.22 -5.58 -11.72
CA THR A 183 -11.47 -5.50 -10.94
C THR A 183 -11.54 -4.18 -10.24
#